data_34419b57a1b7700beecaebd2aa229f05
#
_entry.id   34419b57a1b7700beecaebd2aa229f05
#
_cell.length_a   1.000
_cell.length_b   1.000
_cell.length_c   1.000
_cell.angle_alpha   90.00
_cell.angle_beta   90.00
_cell.angle_gamma   90.00
#
_symmetry.space_group_name_H-M   'P 1'
#
loop_
_entity.id
_entity.type
_entity.pdbx_description
1 polymer ?
#
loop_
_entity_poly.entity_id
_entity_poly.type
_entity_poly.pdbx_seq_one_letter_code
_entity_poly.pdbx_strand_id
1 'polypeptide(L)'
;AMFALAACAQFNLAGPSAPTQAAPEAPATLAPVVVAPAEVEPVAPDIVRVGLIVPLTGSAADVGRDLLDAAQLALFDFSPSVFELRIYDSGSSPVIAASAAARAQADGVRILLGPLFSEAVVATADVMRPHGVPIYAFSSDRLVAGNGVYVAGFVPEAQISRTVEYAVRRGMFRFASLVPDDAFGGRMTQTYGEAVRAAGGEVVTSRFYPFDTEGATATVRSLAQYDERAAELEREKQRLAEKDDPISKRALERLETLDTLGDVGFEALMLPEGGEQVLQLAPLLAFFDIDPVEVKLLGTWIWDDPALGKEPSMLGAWFAAPPRASRLRFVDRFRDTYGRAPDRLATLAYDGVALAAVLAQTIGPAGTPYATANLENPDGFAGVDGIFRLRASGEVERGLSVLEIGRDGPREIDPAPTSFDPPLTN
;
A
#
# COMPACT_ATOMS: atom_id res chain seq x y z
N ALA A 1 -65.63 41.16 -5.56
CA ALA A 1 -65.67 42.57 -5.25
C ALA A 1 -64.42 43.17 -5.86
N MET A 2 -64.41 43.66 -7.07
CA MET A 2 -64.79 45.02 -7.51
C MET A 2 -64.06 46.10 -6.72
N PHE A 3 -63.13 46.81 -7.36
CA PHE A 3 -63.30 48.20 -7.76
C PHE A 3 -62.15 48.62 -8.69
N ALA A 4 -62.58 49.18 -9.80
CA ALA A 4 -61.81 49.91 -10.82
C ALA A 4 -61.71 51.38 -10.44
N LEU A 5 -60.89 52.13 -11.14
CA LEU A 5 -61.04 53.51 -11.62
C LEU A 5 -59.62 54.12 -11.73
N ALA A 6 -59.18 54.76 -12.72
CA ALA A 6 -59.60 55.47 -13.95
C ALA A 6 -58.58 56.59 -14.17
N ALA A 7 -58.28 56.75 -15.40
CA ALA A 7 -57.42 57.70 -16.08
C ALA A 7 -57.63 59.18 -15.76
N CYS A 8 -56.61 60.00 -16.04
CA CYS A 8 -56.77 61.29 -16.71
C CYS A 8 -55.48 61.71 -17.46
N ALA A 9 -55.61 61.82 -18.75
CA ALA A 9 -54.66 62.47 -19.66
C ALA A 9 -54.85 63.99 -19.61
N GLN A 10 -53.79 64.82 -19.68
CA GLN A 10 -53.85 66.21 -20.08
C GLN A 10 -52.86 66.48 -21.19
N PHE A 11 -53.41 66.79 -22.34
CA PHE A 11 -52.73 67.39 -23.50
C PHE A 11 -52.44 68.85 -23.21
N ASN A 12 -51.22 69.33 -23.50
CA ASN A 12 -50.94 70.75 -23.62
C ASN A 12 -50.20 71.00 -24.93
N LEU A 13 -50.87 71.73 -25.81
CA LEU A 13 -50.39 72.24 -27.11
C LEU A 13 -49.65 73.57 -26.88
N ALA A 14 -48.38 73.66 -27.29
CA ALA A 14 -47.72 74.98 -27.49
C ALA A 14 -47.06 75.00 -28.86
N GLY A 15 -47.34 76.09 -29.57
CA GLY A 15 -47.00 76.31 -30.95
C GLY A 15 -45.54 76.74 -31.20
N PRO A 16 -45.16 76.99 -32.45
CA PRO A 16 -43.77 77.07 -32.93
C PRO A 16 -43.11 78.39 -32.60
N SER A 17 -41.89 78.35 -32.06
CA SER A 17 -41.00 79.53 -31.90
C SER A 17 -39.91 79.51 -33.01
N ALA A 18 -39.57 80.70 -33.54
CA ALA A 18 -38.65 80.95 -34.63
C ALA A 18 -37.18 80.68 -34.31
N PRO A 19 -36.31 80.51 -35.30
CA PRO A 19 -34.90 80.07 -35.04
C PRO A 19 -34.03 81.22 -34.60
N THR A 20 -33.33 81.07 -33.51
CA THR A 20 -32.27 81.98 -33.04
C THR A 20 -30.93 81.54 -33.64
N GLN A 21 -30.22 82.43 -34.31
CA GLN A 21 -28.88 82.22 -34.84
C GLN A 21 -27.88 81.95 -33.73
N ALA A 22 -27.12 80.84 -33.85
CA ALA A 22 -26.06 80.50 -32.98
C ALA A 22 -24.76 81.27 -33.24
N ALA A 23 -24.12 81.79 -32.22
CA ALA A 23 -22.79 82.41 -32.26
C ALA A 23 -21.70 81.29 -32.44
N PRO A 24 -20.52 81.63 -33.01
CA PRO A 24 -19.48 80.67 -33.27
C PRO A 24 -18.85 80.19 -31.95
N GLU A 25 -18.84 78.87 -31.76
CA GLU A 25 -18.18 78.21 -30.69
C GLU A 25 -16.65 78.28 -30.80
N ALA A 26 -16.00 78.68 -29.72
CA ALA A 26 -14.54 78.60 -29.57
C ALA A 26 -14.04 77.16 -29.56
N PRO A 27 -12.83 76.84 -30.05
CA PRO A 27 -12.32 75.46 -30.07
C PRO A 27 -12.20 74.93 -28.67
N ALA A 28 -12.87 73.79 -28.44
CA ALA A 28 -12.76 72.99 -27.17
C ALA A 28 -11.35 72.44 -26.99
N THR A 29 -10.69 72.88 -25.96
CA THR A 29 -9.42 72.25 -25.47
C THR A 29 -9.74 70.88 -24.96
N LEU A 30 -9.29 69.83 -25.70
CA LEU A 30 -9.39 68.45 -25.22
C LEU A 30 -8.56 68.32 -23.96
N ALA A 31 -9.21 68.04 -22.82
CA ALA A 31 -8.55 67.64 -21.61
C ALA A 31 -7.85 66.27 -21.83
N PRO A 32 -6.65 66.00 -21.25
CA PRO A 32 -5.99 64.75 -21.40
C PRO A 32 -6.85 63.63 -20.73
N VAL A 33 -7.21 62.64 -21.54
CA VAL A 33 -7.85 61.40 -21.03
C VAL A 33 -6.82 60.67 -20.18
N VAL A 34 -6.94 60.80 -18.86
CA VAL A 34 -6.22 59.93 -17.92
C VAL A 34 -6.86 58.56 -18.03
N VAL A 35 -6.24 57.68 -18.86
CA VAL A 35 -6.57 56.26 -18.85
C VAL A 35 -6.10 55.74 -17.49
N ALA A 36 -7.04 55.48 -16.57
CA ALA A 36 -6.76 54.74 -15.35
C ALA A 36 -6.09 53.39 -15.74
N PRO A 37 -5.02 52.95 -15.06
CA PRO A 37 -4.46 51.64 -15.29
C PRO A 37 -5.60 50.63 -15.15
N ALA A 38 -5.78 49.77 -16.16
CA ALA A 38 -6.73 48.66 -16.07
C ALA A 38 -6.37 47.87 -14.80
N GLU A 39 -7.29 47.82 -13.88
CA GLU A 39 -7.20 46.99 -12.70
C GLU A 39 -7.11 45.56 -13.24
N VAL A 40 -5.89 44.96 -13.22
CA VAL A 40 -5.67 43.58 -13.59
C VAL A 40 -6.38 42.79 -12.51
N GLU A 41 -7.57 42.27 -12.83
CA GLU A 41 -8.23 41.29 -11.95
C GLU A 41 -7.19 40.22 -11.63
N PRO A 42 -6.97 39.88 -10.33
CA PRO A 42 -6.05 38.82 -9.96
C PRO A 42 -6.56 37.55 -10.66
N VAL A 43 -5.78 37.04 -11.60
CA VAL A 43 -6.03 35.73 -12.20
C VAL A 43 -6.06 34.74 -11.04
N ALA A 44 -7.24 34.18 -10.77
CA ALA A 44 -7.37 33.17 -9.74
C ALA A 44 -6.29 32.10 -10.00
N PRO A 45 -5.49 31.72 -9.01
CA PRO A 45 -4.43 30.73 -9.22
C PRO A 45 -5.04 29.48 -9.82
N ASP A 46 -4.45 28.95 -10.91
CA ASP A 46 -4.86 27.69 -11.50
C ASP A 46 -4.74 26.60 -10.42
N ILE A 47 -5.88 26.03 -10.03
CA ILE A 47 -5.95 25.04 -8.96
C ILE A 47 -5.67 23.66 -9.57
N VAL A 48 -4.71 22.94 -8.99
CA VAL A 48 -4.42 21.53 -9.32
C VAL A 48 -5.43 20.65 -8.59
N ARG A 49 -6.35 20.03 -9.34
CA ARG A 49 -7.34 19.11 -8.78
C ARG A 49 -6.79 17.70 -8.71
N VAL A 50 -6.87 17.11 -7.52
CA VAL A 50 -6.48 15.74 -7.22
C VAL A 50 -7.70 14.97 -6.76
N GLY A 51 -7.97 13.82 -7.36
CA GLY A 51 -9.08 12.95 -6.95
C GLY A 51 -8.63 11.93 -5.93
N LEU A 52 -9.42 11.74 -4.87
CA LEU A 52 -9.29 10.62 -3.94
C LEU A 52 -10.51 9.72 -4.10
N ILE A 53 -10.31 8.49 -4.56
CA ILE A 53 -11.37 7.50 -4.73
C ILE A 53 -11.19 6.36 -3.74
N VAL A 54 -12.09 6.25 -2.77
CA VAL A 54 -12.01 5.30 -1.65
C VAL A 54 -13.40 4.71 -1.36
N PRO A 55 -13.49 3.51 -0.74
CA PRO A 55 -14.78 2.89 -0.45
C PRO A 55 -15.42 3.50 0.81
N LEU A 56 -16.14 4.63 0.64
CA LEU A 56 -16.86 5.27 1.77
C LEU A 56 -18.16 4.57 2.12
N THR A 57 -18.66 3.76 1.20
CA THR A 57 -19.83 2.88 1.40
C THR A 57 -19.50 1.43 1.01
N GLY A 58 -20.36 0.48 1.42
CA GLY A 58 -20.16 -0.95 1.16
C GLY A 58 -19.34 -1.64 2.25
N SER A 59 -18.80 -2.83 1.92
CA SER A 59 -18.16 -3.73 2.89
C SER A 59 -16.86 -3.20 3.50
N ALA A 60 -16.17 -2.28 2.83
CA ALA A 60 -14.90 -1.71 3.27
C ALA A 60 -15.02 -0.23 3.71
N ALA A 61 -16.23 0.22 4.10
CA ALA A 61 -16.48 1.61 4.47
C ALA A 61 -15.64 2.09 5.66
N ASP A 62 -15.29 1.21 6.59
CA ASP A 62 -14.43 1.55 7.74
C ASP A 62 -13.01 1.85 7.29
N VAL A 63 -12.43 1.00 6.43
CA VAL A 63 -11.11 1.23 5.81
C VAL A 63 -11.14 2.50 4.95
N GLY A 64 -12.22 2.71 4.19
CA GLY A 64 -12.40 3.91 3.37
C GLY A 64 -12.41 5.20 4.18
N ARG A 65 -13.02 5.20 5.36
CA ARG A 65 -12.98 6.34 6.29
C ARG A 65 -11.58 6.61 6.81
N ASP A 66 -10.83 5.57 7.15
CA ASP A 66 -9.46 5.72 7.62
C ASP A 66 -8.53 6.26 6.54
N LEU A 67 -8.71 5.82 5.29
CA LEU A 67 -8.02 6.37 4.13
C LEU A 67 -8.36 7.85 3.92
N LEU A 68 -9.63 8.23 4.04
CA LEU A 68 -10.07 9.63 3.92
C LEU A 68 -9.49 10.51 5.03
N ASP A 69 -9.55 10.06 6.28
CA ASP A 69 -9.02 10.80 7.44
C ASP A 69 -7.51 10.99 7.31
N ALA A 70 -6.78 9.96 6.87
CA ALA A 70 -5.35 10.05 6.60
C ALA A 70 -5.02 11.03 5.44
N ALA A 71 -5.83 11.03 4.39
CA ALA A 71 -5.70 11.99 3.29
C ALA A 71 -5.92 13.43 3.75
N GLN A 72 -6.90 13.66 4.62
CA GLN A 72 -7.15 14.97 5.22
C GLN A 72 -5.98 15.39 6.13
N LEU A 73 -5.42 14.46 6.92
CA LEU A 73 -4.26 14.74 7.75
C LEU A 73 -3.06 15.18 6.91
N ALA A 74 -2.80 14.50 5.79
CA ALA A 74 -1.76 14.90 4.84
C ALA A 74 -2.05 16.29 4.22
N LEU A 75 -3.31 16.56 3.87
CA LEU A 75 -3.70 17.86 3.35
C LEU A 75 -3.39 19.00 4.33
N PHE A 76 -3.63 18.78 5.63
CA PHE A 76 -3.26 19.76 6.67
C PHE A 76 -1.74 19.96 6.76
N ASP A 77 -0.95 18.91 6.60
CA ASP A 77 0.50 18.98 6.70
C ASP A 77 1.17 19.71 5.55
N PHE A 78 0.67 19.47 4.34
CA PHE A 78 1.28 19.99 3.11
C PHE A 78 0.58 21.22 2.55
N SER A 79 -0.69 21.47 2.87
CA SER A 79 -1.55 22.65 2.56
C SER A 79 -1.07 23.57 1.40
N PRO A 80 -0.83 23.08 0.19
CA PRO A 80 -0.42 23.95 -0.90
C PRO A 80 -1.61 24.80 -1.35
N SER A 81 -1.39 26.13 -1.50
CA SER A 81 -2.44 27.09 -1.89
C SER A 81 -3.03 26.84 -3.29
N VAL A 82 -2.38 25.97 -4.08
CA VAL A 82 -2.75 25.65 -5.47
C VAL A 82 -3.37 24.26 -5.62
N PHE A 83 -3.76 23.60 -4.52
CA PHE A 83 -4.16 22.21 -4.47
C PHE A 83 -5.60 22.05 -3.98
N GLU A 84 -6.41 21.29 -4.71
CA GLU A 84 -7.78 20.93 -4.32
C GLU A 84 -7.94 19.42 -4.31
N LEU A 85 -8.23 18.84 -3.15
CA LEU A 85 -8.53 17.39 -3.01
C LEU A 85 -10.04 17.18 -3.18
N ARG A 86 -10.44 16.40 -4.20
CA ARG A 86 -11.81 15.99 -4.46
C ARG A 86 -12.04 14.54 -4.10
N ILE A 87 -13.11 14.26 -3.36
CA ILE A 87 -13.39 12.96 -2.76
C ILE A 87 -14.51 12.28 -3.53
N TYR A 88 -14.30 10.99 -3.87
CA TYR A 88 -15.23 10.15 -4.60
C TYR A 88 -15.40 8.82 -3.90
N ASP A 89 -16.64 8.37 -3.75
CA ASP A 89 -16.94 7.05 -3.20
C ASP A 89 -16.87 5.98 -4.29
N SER A 90 -16.07 4.92 -4.04
CA SER A 90 -16.00 3.74 -4.89
C SER A 90 -17.04 2.67 -4.52
N GLY A 91 -17.75 2.81 -3.39
CA GLY A 91 -18.82 1.91 -2.97
C GLY A 91 -18.40 0.45 -2.77
N SER A 92 -17.11 0.17 -2.60
CA SER A 92 -16.55 -1.20 -2.62
C SER A 92 -16.95 -2.01 -3.88
N SER A 93 -17.14 -1.32 -5.03
CA SER A 93 -17.69 -1.89 -6.27
C SER A 93 -16.98 -1.33 -7.50
N PRO A 94 -16.58 -2.17 -8.49
CA PRO A 94 -15.97 -1.70 -9.72
C PRO A 94 -16.90 -0.80 -10.55
N VAL A 95 -18.21 -1.05 -10.55
CA VAL A 95 -19.19 -0.24 -11.28
C VAL A 95 -19.31 1.16 -10.68
N ILE A 96 -19.36 1.26 -9.34
CA ILE A 96 -19.44 2.55 -8.65
C ILE A 96 -18.10 3.29 -8.82
N ALA A 97 -16.97 2.59 -8.74
CA ALA A 97 -15.64 3.16 -8.97
C ALA A 97 -15.50 3.75 -10.39
N ALA A 98 -15.97 3.06 -11.44
CA ALA A 98 -15.98 3.59 -12.81
C ALA A 98 -16.82 4.87 -12.92
N SER A 99 -18.01 4.88 -12.30
CA SER A 99 -18.88 6.07 -12.28
C SER A 99 -18.24 7.24 -11.52
N ALA A 100 -17.54 6.94 -10.42
CA ALA A 100 -16.78 7.92 -9.65
C ALA A 100 -15.60 8.48 -10.45
N ALA A 101 -14.88 7.63 -11.17
CA ALA A 101 -13.80 8.03 -12.08
C ALA A 101 -14.30 8.95 -13.21
N ALA A 102 -15.46 8.67 -13.79
CA ALA A 102 -16.05 9.53 -14.80
C ALA A 102 -16.41 10.93 -14.26
N ARG A 103 -16.89 11.03 -13.02
CA ARG A 103 -17.09 12.33 -12.35
C ARG A 103 -15.75 13.04 -12.10
N ALA A 104 -14.75 12.31 -11.62
CA ALA A 104 -13.41 12.87 -11.39
C ALA A 104 -12.79 13.43 -12.68
N GLN A 105 -12.96 12.72 -13.78
CA GLN A 105 -12.53 13.19 -15.11
C GLN A 105 -13.27 14.47 -15.53
N ALA A 106 -14.59 14.51 -15.38
CA ALA A 106 -15.40 15.69 -15.70
C ALA A 106 -15.05 16.91 -14.83
N ASP A 107 -14.65 16.68 -13.59
CA ASP A 107 -14.18 17.70 -12.64
C ASP A 107 -12.77 18.21 -12.97
N GLY A 108 -12.07 17.63 -13.95
CA GLY A 108 -10.73 18.02 -14.38
C GLY A 108 -9.64 17.59 -13.41
N VAL A 109 -9.80 16.44 -12.76
CA VAL A 109 -8.78 15.82 -11.90
C VAL A 109 -7.55 15.46 -12.74
N ARG A 110 -6.35 15.78 -12.23
CA ARG A 110 -5.06 15.60 -12.93
C ARG A 110 -4.27 14.36 -12.48
N ILE A 111 -4.61 13.80 -11.33
CA ILE A 111 -4.15 12.52 -10.82
C ILE A 111 -5.26 11.93 -9.96
N LEU A 112 -5.41 10.60 -9.95
CA LEU A 112 -6.36 9.91 -9.10
C LEU A 112 -5.62 9.05 -8.07
N LEU A 113 -5.93 9.25 -6.78
CA LEU A 113 -5.41 8.49 -5.64
C LEU A 113 -6.46 7.44 -5.24
N GLY A 114 -6.05 6.18 -5.12
CA GLY A 114 -6.95 5.03 -5.08
C GLY A 114 -7.28 4.52 -6.49
N PRO A 115 -8.25 3.59 -6.62
CA PRO A 115 -9.01 2.93 -5.57
C PRO A 115 -8.25 1.81 -4.84
N LEU A 116 -8.94 1.14 -3.89
CA LEU A 116 -8.35 0.10 -3.05
C LEU A 116 -8.35 -1.29 -3.71
N PHE A 117 -9.46 -1.69 -4.30
CA PHE A 117 -9.64 -3.04 -4.84
C PHE A 117 -9.16 -3.14 -6.30
N SER A 118 -8.52 -4.24 -6.67
CA SER A 118 -7.96 -4.46 -8.02
C SER A 118 -9.00 -4.36 -9.14
N GLU A 119 -10.20 -4.92 -8.95
CA GLU A 119 -11.29 -4.80 -9.92
C GLU A 119 -11.76 -3.35 -10.10
N ALA A 120 -11.77 -2.58 -9.01
CA ALA A 120 -12.08 -1.15 -9.06
C ALA A 120 -10.95 -0.36 -9.75
N VAL A 121 -9.69 -0.76 -9.58
CA VAL A 121 -8.55 -0.15 -10.31
C VAL A 121 -8.70 -0.36 -11.81
N VAL A 122 -9.00 -1.58 -12.26
CA VAL A 122 -9.23 -1.89 -13.68
C VAL A 122 -10.36 -1.02 -14.25
N ALA A 123 -11.53 -1.01 -13.59
CA ALA A 123 -12.68 -0.23 -14.02
C ALA A 123 -12.43 1.28 -14.04
N THR A 124 -11.64 1.78 -13.10
CA THR A 124 -11.21 3.18 -13.04
C THR A 124 -10.21 3.50 -14.13
N ALA A 125 -9.26 2.61 -14.40
CA ALA A 125 -8.23 2.79 -15.43
C ALA A 125 -8.83 2.86 -16.85
N ASP A 126 -9.86 2.09 -17.13
CA ASP A 126 -10.56 2.12 -18.41
C ASP A 126 -11.18 3.49 -18.69
N VAL A 127 -11.61 4.21 -17.64
CA VAL A 127 -12.14 5.58 -17.75
C VAL A 127 -11.02 6.63 -17.86
N MET A 128 -9.99 6.52 -17.02
CA MET A 128 -8.98 7.59 -16.87
C MET A 128 -7.88 7.53 -17.93
N ARG A 129 -7.51 6.34 -18.39
CA ARG A 129 -6.42 6.12 -19.36
C ARG A 129 -6.59 6.87 -20.68
N PRO A 130 -7.78 6.95 -21.33
CA PRO A 130 -7.96 7.72 -22.55
C PRO A 130 -7.69 9.22 -22.40
N HIS A 131 -7.73 9.72 -21.15
CA HIS A 131 -7.51 11.14 -20.83
C HIS A 131 -6.09 11.42 -20.32
N GLY A 132 -5.22 10.39 -20.26
CA GLY A 132 -3.85 10.51 -19.78
C GLY A 132 -3.73 10.86 -18.29
N VAL A 133 -4.76 10.60 -17.49
CA VAL A 133 -4.76 10.85 -16.04
C VAL A 133 -4.16 9.66 -15.32
N PRO A 134 -3.00 9.82 -14.62
CA PRO A 134 -2.37 8.74 -13.87
C PRO A 134 -3.18 8.36 -12.63
N ILE A 135 -3.02 7.10 -12.23
CA ILE A 135 -3.68 6.52 -11.06
C ILE A 135 -2.62 6.01 -10.08
N TYR A 136 -2.64 6.49 -8.85
CA TYR A 136 -1.87 5.98 -7.72
C TYR A 136 -2.78 5.06 -6.90
N ALA A 137 -2.86 3.77 -7.30
CA ALA A 137 -3.79 2.80 -6.76
C ALA A 137 -3.34 2.26 -5.40
N PHE A 138 -4.25 2.10 -4.45
CA PHE A 138 -3.98 1.53 -3.13
C PHE A 138 -4.01 -0.01 -3.13
N SER A 139 -4.28 -0.62 -4.26
CA SER A 139 -4.24 -2.08 -4.44
C SER A 139 -2.84 -2.65 -4.21
N SER A 140 -2.78 -3.89 -3.72
CA SER A 140 -1.56 -4.70 -3.63
C SER A 140 -1.42 -5.71 -4.79
N ASP A 141 -2.33 -5.70 -5.75
CA ASP A 141 -2.32 -6.59 -6.90
C ASP A 141 -1.47 -5.98 -8.03
N ARG A 142 -0.25 -6.49 -8.21
CA ARG A 142 0.66 -6.04 -9.26
C ARG A 142 0.14 -6.26 -10.69
N LEU A 143 -0.84 -7.16 -10.90
CA LEU A 143 -1.37 -7.44 -12.23
C LEU A 143 -2.14 -6.27 -12.84
N VAL A 144 -2.58 -5.31 -12.03
CA VAL A 144 -3.26 -4.09 -12.51
C VAL A 144 -2.30 -2.93 -12.77
N ALA A 145 -0.99 -3.12 -12.54
CA ALA A 145 0.04 -2.11 -12.74
C ALA A 145 0.32 -1.82 -14.23
N GLY A 146 0.87 -0.64 -14.50
CA GLY A 146 1.29 -0.22 -15.85
C GLY A 146 0.27 0.66 -16.57
N ASN A 147 0.70 1.19 -17.72
CA ASN A 147 -0.12 2.08 -18.55
C ASN A 147 -0.76 3.25 -17.77
N GLY A 148 0.03 3.92 -16.93
CA GLY A 148 -0.41 5.05 -16.09
C GLY A 148 -1.04 4.66 -14.76
N VAL A 149 -1.10 3.37 -14.42
CA VAL A 149 -1.50 2.86 -13.10
C VAL A 149 -0.27 2.49 -12.29
N TYR A 150 -0.10 3.10 -11.12
CA TYR A 150 0.96 2.81 -10.15
C TYR A 150 0.36 2.12 -8.93
N VAL A 151 0.77 0.88 -8.67
CA VAL A 151 0.27 0.05 -7.57
C VAL A 151 1.07 0.35 -6.31
N ALA A 152 0.49 1.11 -5.39
CA ALA A 152 1.16 1.62 -4.19
C ALA A 152 0.89 0.79 -2.93
N GLY A 153 -0.02 -0.18 -2.97
CA GLY A 153 -0.28 -1.09 -1.85
C GLY A 153 0.94 -1.92 -1.46
N PHE A 154 0.81 -2.62 -0.35
CA PHE A 154 1.90 -3.47 0.15
C PHE A 154 1.98 -4.79 -0.63
N VAL A 155 2.73 -4.76 -1.72
CA VAL A 155 2.89 -5.89 -2.65
C VAL A 155 3.68 -7.02 -1.96
N PRO A 156 3.11 -8.24 -1.82
CA PRO A 156 3.77 -9.35 -1.12
C PRO A 156 5.10 -9.77 -1.76
N GLU A 157 5.21 -9.69 -3.07
CA GLU A 157 6.39 -10.11 -3.83
C GLU A 157 7.67 -9.38 -3.40
N ALA A 158 7.61 -8.07 -3.21
CA ALA A 158 8.77 -7.28 -2.74
C ALA A 158 9.18 -7.68 -1.32
N GLN A 159 8.21 -8.00 -0.47
CA GLN A 159 8.45 -8.42 0.91
C GLN A 159 9.08 -9.80 0.97
N ILE A 160 8.58 -10.74 0.18
CA ILE A 160 9.14 -12.08 0.05
C ILE A 160 10.59 -12.00 -0.43
N SER A 161 10.86 -11.25 -1.50
CA SER A 161 12.23 -11.09 -2.01
C SER A 161 13.16 -10.51 -0.94
N ARG A 162 12.72 -9.47 -0.23
CA ARG A 162 13.52 -8.83 0.84
C ARG A 162 13.83 -9.76 1.99
N THR A 163 12.84 -10.58 2.42
CA THR A 163 13.01 -11.54 3.53
C THR A 163 13.93 -12.68 3.12
N VAL A 164 13.76 -13.21 1.90
CA VAL A 164 14.60 -14.28 1.34
C VAL A 164 16.04 -13.82 1.16
N GLU A 165 16.28 -12.64 0.58
CA GLU A 165 17.61 -12.05 0.44
C GLU A 165 18.33 -11.92 1.81
N TYR A 166 17.57 -11.50 2.83
CA TYR A 166 18.13 -11.43 4.17
C TYR A 166 18.47 -12.82 4.72
N ALA A 167 17.61 -13.82 4.53
CA ALA A 167 17.85 -15.19 4.98
C ALA A 167 19.10 -15.79 4.29
N VAL A 168 19.27 -15.58 2.98
CA VAL A 168 20.46 -16.03 2.24
C VAL A 168 21.74 -15.33 2.75
N ARG A 169 21.69 -14.02 3.02
CA ARG A 169 22.82 -13.31 3.65
C ARG A 169 23.17 -13.84 5.04
N ARG A 170 22.23 -14.50 5.72
CA ARG A 170 22.42 -15.15 7.03
C ARG A 170 22.86 -16.61 6.89
N GLY A 171 23.08 -17.10 5.67
CA GLY A 171 23.61 -18.44 5.40
C GLY A 171 22.57 -19.52 5.19
N MET A 172 21.29 -19.17 4.99
CA MET A 172 20.22 -20.11 4.70
C MET A 172 20.07 -20.29 3.19
N PHE A 173 20.11 -21.50 2.69
CA PHE A 173 20.06 -21.82 1.25
C PHE A 173 18.98 -22.82 0.89
N ARG A 174 18.48 -23.61 1.86
CA ARG A 174 17.43 -24.61 1.68
C ARG A 174 16.11 -24.08 2.23
N PHE A 175 15.16 -23.87 1.36
CA PHE A 175 13.90 -23.21 1.66
C PHE A 175 12.71 -24.14 1.45
N ALA A 176 11.65 -23.94 2.24
CA ALA A 176 10.36 -24.57 2.05
C ALA A 176 9.22 -23.56 2.07
N SER A 177 8.04 -23.93 1.59
CA SER A 177 6.83 -23.11 1.72
C SER A 177 5.63 -23.96 2.14
N LEU A 178 4.78 -23.36 2.97
CA LEU A 178 3.47 -23.86 3.36
C LEU A 178 2.44 -22.78 3.05
N VAL A 179 1.60 -23.01 2.07
CA VAL A 179 0.68 -22.01 1.49
C VAL A 179 -0.75 -22.57 1.43
N PRO A 180 -1.79 -21.72 1.42
CA PRO A 180 -3.16 -22.19 1.27
C PRO A 180 -3.37 -22.85 -0.12
N ASP A 181 -4.31 -23.81 -0.18
CA ASP A 181 -4.68 -24.48 -1.42
C ASP A 181 -5.73 -23.64 -2.18
N ASP A 182 -5.26 -22.49 -2.67
CA ASP A 182 -6.06 -21.58 -3.48
C ASP A 182 -5.20 -20.81 -4.51
N ALA A 183 -5.84 -19.90 -5.25
CA ALA A 183 -5.15 -19.08 -6.24
C ALA A 183 -4.09 -18.14 -5.63
N PHE A 184 -4.27 -17.69 -4.38
CA PHE A 184 -3.29 -16.87 -3.67
C PHE A 184 -2.04 -17.71 -3.34
N GLY A 185 -2.21 -18.90 -2.75
CA GLY A 185 -1.09 -19.80 -2.45
C GLY A 185 -0.31 -20.20 -3.69
N GLY A 186 -1.01 -20.43 -4.83
CA GLY A 186 -0.34 -20.70 -6.11
C GLY A 186 0.57 -19.55 -6.56
N ARG A 187 0.10 -18.30 -6.49
CA ARG A 187 0.91 -17.11 -6.80
C ARG A 187 2.08 -16.95 -5.83
N MET A 188 1.84 -17.14 -4.54
CA MET A 188 2.91 -17.01 -3.52
C MET A 188 4.00 -18.05 -3.71
N THR A 189 3.66 -19.29 -4.04
CA THR A 189 4.63 -20.35 -4.35
C THR A 189 5.52 -19.98 -5.54
N GLN A 190 4.92 -19.47 -6.62
CA GLN A 190 5.68 -19.01 -7.78
C GLN A 190 6.64 -17.87 -7.40
N THR A 191 6.11 -16.82 -6.78
CA THR A 191 6.88 -15.65 -6.34
C THR A 191 8.04 -16.04 -5.42
N TYR A 192 7.76 -16.90 -4.45
CA TYR A 192 8.77 -17.39 -3.53
C TYR A 192 9.89 -18.17 -4.23
N GLY A 193 9.50 -19.08 -5.15
CA GLY A 193 10.46 -19.84 -5.94
C GLY A 193 11.35 -18.96 -6.83
N GLU A 194 10.80 -17.88 -7.39
CA GLU A 194 11.55 -16.88 -8.14
C GLU A 194 12.52 -16.10 -7.23
N ALA A 195 12.07 -15.63 -6.07
CA ALA A 195 12.87 -14.90 -5.12
C ALA A 195 14.02 -15.74 -4.54
N VAL A 196 13.74 -16.98 -4.15
CA VAL A 196 14.76 -17.92 -3.62
C VAL A 196 15.82 -18.19 -4.68
N ARG A 197 15.43 -18.45 -5.93
CA ARG A 197 16.37 -18.71 -7.03
C ARG A 197 17.21 -17.47 -7.35
N ALA A 198 16.59 -16.29 -7.37
CA ALA A 198 17.29 -15.02 -7.62
C ALA A 198 18.33 -14.72 -6.53
N ALA A 199 18.05 -15.10 -5.28
CA ALA A 199 18.96 -14.94 -4.16
C ALA A 199 20.04 -16.03 -4.06
N GLY A 200 19.99 -17.09 -4.90
CA GLY A 200 20.97 -18.19 -4.92
C GLY A 200 20.62 -19.34 -3.97
N GLY A 201 19.39 -19.43 -3.49
CA GLY A 201 18.89 -20.55 -2.69
C GLY A 201 18.12 -21.58 -3.54
N GLU A 202 17.61 -22.62 -2.84
CA GLU A 202 16.80 -23.70 -3.42
C GLU A 202 15.53 -23.90 -2.60
N VAL A 203 14.37 -24.01 -3.28
CA VAL A 203 13.13 -24.48 -2.67
C VAL A 203 13.09 -26.00 -2.73
N VAL A 204 13.33 -26.65 -1.59
CA VAL A 204 13.40 -28.11 -1.52
C VAL A 204 12.03 -28.77 -1.43
N THR A 205 11.03 -28.06 -0.90
CA THR A 205 9.64 -28.55 -0.86
C THR A 205 8.65 -27.40 -0.74
N SER A 206 7.47 -27.58 -1.30
CA SER A 206 6.30 -26.72 -1.13
C SER A 206 5.08 -27.58 -0.83
N ARG A 207 4.25 -27.16 0.11
CA ARG A 207 3.00 -27.85 0.43
C ARG A 207 1.83 -26.86 0.41
N PHE A 208 0.71 -27.36 -0.10
CA PHE A 208 -0.57 -26.67 -0.10
C PHE A 208 -1.46 -27.29 0.96
N TYR A 209 -1.98 -26.47 1.88
CA TYR A 209 -2.87 -26.95 2.93
C TYR A 209 -4.31 -26.45 2.69
N PRO A 210 -5.32 -27.31 2.93
CA PRO A 210 -6.71 -26.90 2.92
C PRO A 210 -7.06 -26.12 4.21
N PHE A 211 -8.12 -25.32 4.16
CA PHE A 211 -8.51 -24.46 5.29
C PHE A 211 -9.17 -25.21 6.47
N ASP A 212 -9.27 -26.54 6.43
CA ASP A 212 -9.74 -27.33 7.54
C ASP A 212 -8.56 -27.83 8.42
N THR A 213 -8.84 -28.02 9.71
CA THR A 213 -7.81 -28.38 10.69
C THR A 213 -7.18 -29.76 10.43
N GLU A 214 -7.96 -30.75 9.97
CA GLU A 214 -7.47 -32.10 9.73
C GLU A 214 -6.50 -32.13 8.55
N GLY A 215 -6.88 -31.50 7.44
CA GLY A 215 -6.05 -31.39 6.25
C GLY A 215 -4.79 -30.55 6.51
N ALA A 216 -4.90 -29.43 7.25
CA ALA A 216 -3.74 -28.64 7.63
C ALA A 216 -2.76 -29.46 8.50
N THR A 217 -3.27 -30.22 9.49
CA THR A 217 -2.46 -31.10 10.33
C THR A 217 -1.74 -32.19 9.52
N ALA A 218 -2.44 -32.84 8.59
CA ALA A 218 -1.86 -33.85 7.72
C ALA A 218 -0.78 -33.26 6.81
N THR A 219 -1.01 -32.03 6.30
CA THR A 219 -0.07 -31.33 5.45
C THR A 219 1.21 -30.95 6.19
N VAL A 220 1.11 -30.41 7.42
CA VAL A 220 2.27 -30.07 8.25
C VAL A 220 3.07 -31.33 8.60
N ARG A 221 2.39 -32.42 8.98
CA ARG A 221 3.03 -33.74 9.26
C ARG A 221 3.81 -34.25 8.06
N SER A 222 3.23 -34.12 6.83
CA SER A 222 3.92 -34.50 5.59
C SER A 222 5.07 -33.54 5.25
N LEU A 223 4.94 -32.23 5.50
CA LEU A 223 6.01 -31.24 5.31
C LEU A 223 7.22 -31.58 6.19
N ALA A 224 6.96 -31.95 7.45
CA ALA A 224 7.98 -32.35 8.42
C ALA A 224 8.60 -33.71 8.12
N GLN A 225 8.08 -34.48 7.16
CA GLN A 225 8.46 -35.89 6.96
C GLN A 225 8.43 -36.68 8.28
N TYR A 226 7.43 -36.36 9.12
CA TYR A 226 7.43 -36.82 10.52
C TYR A 226 7.42 -38.36 10.66
N ASP A 227 6.63 -39.06 9.86
CA ASP A 227 6.52 -40.51 9.92
C ASP A 227 7.81 -41.22 9.49
N GLU A 228 8.45 -40.70 8.44
CA GLU A 228 9.72 -41.25 7.95
C GLU A 228 10.84 -41.05 8.97
N ARG A 229 10.91 -39.84 9.57
CA ARG A 229 11.90 -39.47 10.59
C ARG A 229 11.67 -40.25 11.91
N ALA A 230 10.41 -40.45 12.32
CA ALA A 230 10.06 -41.26 13.47
C ALA A 230 10.41 -42.74 13.23
N ALA A 231 10.13 -43.28 12.05
CA ALA A 231 10.51 -44.62 11.70
C ALA A 231 12.04 -44.83 11.66
N GLU A 232 12.80 -43.80 11.23
CA GLU A 232 14.26 -43.84 11.28
C GLU A 232 14.78 -43.84 12.71
N LEU A 233 14.18 -43.03 13.59
CA LEU A 233 14.50 -43.01 15.01
C LEU A 233 14.35 -44.41 15.63
N GLU A 234 13.23 -45.05 15.37
CA GLU A 234 12.98 -46.41 15.91
C GLU A 234 13.96 -47.45 15.35
N ARG A 235 14.34 -47.38 14.08
CA ARG A 235 15.38 -48.24 13.50
C ARG A 235 16.74 -48.02 14.15
N GLU A 236 17.11 -46.77 14.40
CA GLU A 236 18.38 -46.46 15.05
C GLU A 236 18.40 -46.89 16.52
N LYS A 237 17.28 -46.70 17.26
CA LYS A 237 17.13 -47.24 18.64
C LYS A 237 17.31 -48.77 18.68
N GLN A 238 16.68 -49.50 17.75
CA GLN A 238 16.83 -50.95 17.64
C GLN A 238 18.29 -51.36 17.36
N ARG A 239 18.94 -50.69 16.40
CA ARG A 239 20.35 -50.94 16.03
C ARG A 239 21.31 -50.69 17.20
N LEU A 240 21.05 -49.70 18.03
CA LEU A 240 21.86 -49.41 19.22
C LEU A 240 21.59 -50.37 20.34
N ALA A 241 20.35 -50.82 20.54
CA ALA A 241 19.97 -51.78 21.56
C ALA A 241 20.59 -53.17 21.34
N GLU A 242 20.90 -53.55 20.09
CA GLU A 242 21.60 -54.81 19.76
C GLU A 242 23.09 -54.80 20.17
N LYS A 243 23.65 -53.63 20.53
CA LYS A 243 25.05 -53.45 20.90
C LYS A 243 25.17 -53.36 22.42
N ASP A 244 26.06 -54.19 22.99
CA ASP A 244 26.30 -54.23 24.45
C ASP A 244 27.57 -53.45 24.86
N ASP A 245 27.71 -52.24 24.33
CA ASP A 245 28.81 -51.36 24.70
C ASP A 245 28.33 -50.06 25.37
N PRO A 246 29.13 -49.40 26.21
CA PRO A 246 28.73 -48.22 26.96
C PRO A 246 28.42 -47.00 26.06
N ILE A 247 28.99 -46.93 24.86
CA ILE A 247 28.77 -45.79 23.93
C ILE A 247 27.38 -45.91 23.32
N SER A 248 27.02 -47.12 22.86
CA SER A 248 25.69 -47.39 22.28
C SER A 248 24.58 -47.22 23.33
N LYS A 249 24.79 -47.62 24.58
CA LYS A 249 23.83 -47.40 25.68
C LYS A 249 23.57 -45.89 25.93
N ARG A 250 24.63 -45.09 25.99
CA ARG A 250 24.49 -43.60 26.13
C ARG A 250 23.83 -42.93 24.90
N ALA A 251 24.10 -43.44 23.71
CA ALA A 251 23.45 -42.95 22.52
C ALA A 251 21.95 -43.25 22.54
N LEU A 252 21.58 -44.49 22.95
CA LEU A 252 20.18 -44.91 23.08
C LEU A 252 19.43 -44.02 24.10
N GLU A 253 20.00 -43.78 25.29
CA GLU A 253 19.44 -42.89 26.31
C GLU A 253 19.13 -41.47 25.74
N ARG A 254 19.99 -40.96 24.86
CA ARG A 254 19.74 -39.64 24.19
C ARG A 254 18.59 -39.71 23.19
N LEU A 255 18.49 -40.81 22.43
CA LEU A 255 17.45 -41.00 21.44
C LEU A 255 16.07 -41.24 22.08
N GLU A 256 15.99 -41.72 23.31
CA GLU A 256 14.73 -41.97 24.04
C GLU A 256 13.94 -40.65 24.29
N THR A 257 14.62 -39.50 24.28
CA THR A 257 14.01 -38.19 24.49
C THR A 257 13.55 -37.53 23.21
N LEU A 258 13.79 -38.14 22.06
CA LEU A 258 13.44 -37.59 20.74
C LEU A 258 12.16 -38.23 20.19
N ASP A 259 11.37 -37.45 19.46
CA ASP A 259 10.19 -37.91 18.72
C ASP A 259 10.55 -38.33 17.29
N THR A 260 11.57 -37.70 16.69
CA THR A 260 12.06 -37.97 15.34
C THR A 260 13.58 -37.95 15.26
N LEU A 261 14.17 -38.44 14.16
CA LEU A 261 15.62 -38.42 13.91
C LEU A 261 15.93 -37.61 12.66
N GLY A 262 16.99 -36.79 12.74
CA GLY A 262 17.46 -35.94 11.63
C GLY A 262 16.69 -34.63 11.53
N ASP A 263 17.09 -33.79 10.56
CA ASP A 263 16.46 -32.52 10.29
C ASP A 263 15.34 -32.62 9.23
N VAL A 264 14.52 -31.57 9.10
CA VAL A 264 13.42 -31.51 8.13
C VAL A 264 13.89 -31.22 6.71
N GLY A 265 15.21 -31.06 6.49
CA GLY A 265 15.79 -30.86 5.17
C GLY A 265 15.72 -29.42 4.62
N PHE A 266 15.21 -28.45 5.38
CA PHE A 266 15.19 -27.02 5.05
C PHE A 266 15.51 -26.15 6.26
N GLU A 267 16.01 -24.93 6.00
CA GLU A 267 16.51 -23.99 7.01
C GLU A 267 15.52 -22.84 7.24
N ALA A 268 14.65 -22.59 6.26
CA ALA A 268 13.63 -21.54 6.33
C ALA A 268 12.32 -22.00 5.70
N LEU A 269 11.21 -21.59 6.31
CA LEU A 269 9.84 -21.92 5.89
C LEU A 269 9.03 -20.65 5.68
N MET A 270 8.54 -20.42 4.46
CA MET A 270 7.64 -19.33 4.13
C MET A 270 6.19 -19.67 4.48
N LEU A 271 5.56 -18.78 5.25
CA LEU A 271 4.14 -18.79 5.61
C LEU A 271 3.54 -17.43 5.22
N PRO A 272 2.90 -17.28 4.06
CA PRO A 272 2.34 -16.00 3.62
C PRO A 272 0.99 -15.65 4.29
N GLU A 273 0.65 -16.32 5.37
CA GLU A 273 -0.59 -16.17 6.13
C GLU A 273 -0.43 -15.24 7.32
N GLY A 274 -1.57 -14.72 7.83
CA GLY A 274 -1.63 -13.87 9.01
C GLY A 274 -2.82 -14.17 9.90
N GLY A 275 -2.98 -13.40 10.99
CA GLY A 275 -4.11 -13.52 11.89
C GLY A 275 -4.28 -14.91 12.48
N GLU A 276 -5.53 -15.41 12.49
CA GLU A 276 -5.87 -16.72 13.08
C GLU A 276 -5.21 -17.89 12.36
N GLN A 277 -4.97 -17.80 11.05
CA GLN A 277 -4.40 -18.91 10.28
C GLN A 277 -2.97 -19.21 10.72
N VAL A 278 -2.12 -18.20 10.83
CA VAL A 278 -0.75 -18.43 11.29
C VAL A 278 -0.70 -18.90 12.74
N LEU A 279 -1.63 -18.41 13.61
CA LEU A 279 -1.74 -18.84 14.99
C LEU A 279 -2.22 -20.31 15.14
N GLN A 280 -2.92 -20.85 14.14
CA GLN A 280 -3.26 -22.27 14.07
C GLN A 280 -2.11 -23.12 13.53
N LEU A 281 -1.39 -22.64 12.52
CA LEU A 281 -0.32 -23.38 11.87
C LEU A 281 0.97 -23.45 12.72
N ALA A 282 1.36 -22.35 13.37
CA ALA A 282 2.64 -22.27 14.06
C ALA A 282 2.79 -23.31 15.20
N PRO A 283 1.80 -23.57 16.05
CA PRO A 283 1.88 -24.66 17.03
C PRO A 283 1.96 -26.05 16.39
N LEU A 284 1.30 -26.27 15.23
CA LEU A 284 1.39 -27.55 14.53
C LEU A 284 2.78 -27.80 13.96
N LEU A 285 3.46 -26.74 13.48
CA LEU A 285 4.86 -26.86 13.02
C LEU A 285 5.74 -27.37 14.16
N ALA A 286 5.68 -26.72 15.32
CA ALA A 286 6.45 -27.14 16.50
C ALA A 286 6.07 -28.54 16.99
N PHE A 287 4.79 -28.91 16.95
CA PHE A 287 4.30 -30.24 17.33
C PHE A 287 4.86 -31.36 16.44
N PHE A 288 5.04 -31.09 15.14
CA PHE A 288 5.64 -32.03 14.19
C PHE A 288 7.15 -31.82 14.01
N ASP A 289 7.81 -31.26 15.03
CA ASP A 289 9.25 -31.15 15.10
C ASP A 289 9.89 -30.27 14.01
N ILE A 290 9.16 -29.22 13.57
CA ILE A 290 9.70 -28.08 12.84
C ILE A 290 9.97 -26.99 13.88
N ASP A 291 11.15 -27.07 14.52
CA ASP A 291 11.52 -26.17 15.62
C ASP A 291 11.85 -24.76 15.09
N PRO A 292 11.19 -23.68 15.58
CA PRO A 292 11.48 -22.29 15.17
C PRO A 292 12.89 -21.81 15.56
N VAL A 293 13.62 -22.55 16.41
CA VAL A 293 15.02 -22.30 16.72
C VAL A 293 15.92 -22.75 15.56
N GLU A 294 15.59 -23.87 14.93
CA GLU A 294 16.37 -24.49 13.84
C GLU A 294 15.85 -24.02 12.45
N VAL A 295 14.54 -23.94 12.28
CA VAL A 295 13.89 -23.53 11.03
C VAL A 295 13.35 -22.12 11.16
N LYS A 296 13.89 -21.20 10.41
CA LYS A 296 13.43 -19.81 10.42
C LYS A 296 12.10 -19.64 9.70
N LEU A 297 11.05 -19.24 10.42
CA LEU A 297 9.77 -18.89 9.82
C LEU A 297 9.89 -17.53 9.12
N LEU A 298 9.42 -17.46 7.87
CA LEU A 298 9.44 -16.26 7.04
C LEU A 298 8.00 -15.85 6.69
N GLY A 299 7.70 -14.56 6.77
CA GLY A 299 6.38 -14.02 6.46
C GLY A 299 6.42 -12.67 5.77
N THR A 300 5.27 -12.01 5.76
CA THR A 300 5.07 -10.69 5.15
C THR A 300 4.61 -9.67 6.19
N TRP A 301 4.38 -8.41 5.78
CA TRP A 301 3.98 -7.31 6.65
C TRP A 301 2.73 -7.59 7.52
N ILE A 302 1.89 -8.55 7.13
CA ILE A 302 0.72 -8.97 7.91
C ILE A 302 1.10 -9.52 9.29
N TRP A 303 2.39 -9.85 9.48
CA TRP A 303 2.95 -10.25 10.78
C TRP A 303 3.37 -9.06 11.66
N ASP A 304 3.17 -7.83 11.21
CA ASP A 304 3.36 -6.64 12.07
C ASP A 304 2.19 -6.49 13.06
N ASP A 305 1.90 -7.57 13.76
CA ASP A 305 0.87 -7.71 14.80
C ASP A 305 1.52 -8.11 16.13
N PRO A 306 1.38 -7.28 17.18
CA PRO A 306 1.90 -7.62 18.52
C PRO A 306 1.30 -8.90 19.11
N ALA A 307 0.14 -9.35 18.63
CA ALA A 307 -0.49 -10.59 19.10
C ALA A 307 0.37 -11.83 18.81
N LEU A 308 1.12 -11.82 17.69
CA LEU A 308 2.01 -12.92 17.30
C LEU A 308 3.17 -13.12 18.29
N GLY A 309 3.59 -12.09 19.02
CA GLY A 309 4.60 -12.19 20.07
C GLY A 309 4.16 -13.00 21.29
N LYS A 310 2.87 -13.34 21.42
CA LYS A 310 2.33 -14.19 22.48
C LYS A 310 2.38 -15.67 22.14
N GLU A 311 2.56 -16.00 20.86
CA GLU A 311 2.68 -17.38 20.38
C GLU A 311 4.16 -17.81 20.40
N PRO A 312 4.56 -18.77 21.27
CA PRO A 312 5.97 -19.16 21.41
C PRO A 312 6.60 -19.64 20.11
N SER A 313 5.83 -20.32 19.26
CA SER A 313 6.30 -20.87 17.97
C SER A 313 6.56 -19.78 16.92
N MET A 314 6.10 -18.54 17.15
CA MET A 314 6.36 -17.41 16.27
C MET A 314 7.56 -16.56 16.71
N LEU A 315 8.07 -16.79 17.92
CA LEU A 315 9.20 -16.00 18.41
C LEU A 315 10.46 -16.22 17.56
N GLY A 316 11.08 -15.13 17.15
CA GLY A 316 12.25 -15.17 16.27
C GLY A 316 11.91 -15.32 14.78
N ALA A 317 10.66 -15.42 14.39
CA ALA A 317 10.23 -15.41 12.99
C ALA A 317 10.52 -14.07 12.30
N TRP A 318 10.83 -14.07 10.99
CA TRP A 318 11.23 -12.89 10.24
C TRP A 318 10.19 -12.52 9.19
N PHE A 319 10.02 -11.23 8.98
CA PHE A 319 9.19 -10.69 7.92
C PHE A 319 9.71 -9.34 7.43
N ALA A 320 9.41 -8.99 6.18
CA ALA A 320 9.72 -7.68 5.66
C ALA A 320 8.49 -6.77 5.71
N ALA A 321 8.72 -5.53 6.15
CA ALA A 321 7.69 -4.50 6.22
C ALA A 321 8.31 -3.10 6.08
N PRO A 322 7.51 -2.07 5.79
CA PRO A 322 7.97 -0.69 5.89
C PRO A 322 8.51 -0.34 7.28
N PRO A 323 9.45 0.63 7.40
CA PRO A 323 10.03 1.05 8.67
C PRO A 323 8.98 1.48 9.69
N ARG A 324 9.06 0.95 10.93
CA ARG A 324 8.03 1.18 11.95
C ARG A 324 8.06 2.58 12.58
N ALA A 325 9.23 3.20 12.71
CA ALA A 325 9.37 4.42 13.50
C ALA A 325 8.51 5.59 12.99
N SER A 326 8.48 5.83 11.68
CA SER A 326 7.65 6.89 11.08
C SER A 326 6.17 6.55 11.14
N ARG A 327 5.83 5.27 10.91
CA ARG A 327 4.46 4.79 11.01
C ARG A 327 3.89 4.96 12.43
N LEU A 328 4.64 4.63 13.47
CA LEU A 328 4.18 4.81 14.85
C LEU A 328 3.86 6.28 15.16
N ARG A 329 4.71 7.22 14.73
CA ARG A 329 4.42 8.67 14.86
C ARG A 329 3.14 9.07 14.13
N PHE A 330 2.90 8.52 12.93
CA PHE A 330 1.66 8.74 12.21
C PHE A 330 0.46 8.19 12.97
N VAL A 331 0.53 6.96 13.48
CA VAL A 331 -0.54 6.33 14.26
C VAL A 331 -0.88 7.13 15.52
N ASP A 332 0.13 7.61 16.25
CA ASP A 332 -0.08 8.43 17.44
C ASP A 332 -0.77 9.75 17.07
N ARG A 333 -0.29 10.43 16.04
CA ARG A 333 -0.90 11.66 15.54
C ARG A 333 -2.32 11.47 15.03
N PHE A 334 -2.58 10.37 14.30
CA PHE A 334 -3.92 10.03 13.84
C PHE A 334 -4.85 9.80 15.03
N ARG A 335 -4.38 9.07 16.05
CA ARG A 335 -5.14 8.81 17.28
C ARG A 335 -5.44 10.10 18.03
N ASP A 336 -4.49 11.01 18.14
CA ASP A 336 -4.67 12.30 18.79
C ASP A 336 -5.70 13.17 18.06
N THR A 337 -5.77 13.07 16.72
CA THR A 337 -6.69 13.85 15.89
C THR A 337 -8.09 13.26 15.85
N TYR A 338 -8.21 11.94 15.70
CA TYR A 338 -9.50 11.26 15.43
C TYR A 338 -9.99 10.36 16.57
N GLY A 339 -9.25 10.23 17.67
CA GLY A 339 -9.63 9.44 18.85
C GLY A 339 -9.58 7.93 18.69
N ARG A 340 -9.02 7.42 17.58
CA ARG A 340 -8.94 5.99 17.24
C ARG A 340 -7.66 5.67 16.48
N ALA A 341 -7.22 4.41 16.52
CA ALA A 341 -6.13 3.97 15.67
C ALA A 341 -6.60 3.82 14.21
N PRO A 342 -5.77 4.18 13.22
CA PRO A 342 -6.09 3.98 11.81
C PRO A 342 -5.95 2.52 11.41
N ASP A 343 -6.69 2.10 10.36
CA ASP A 343 -6.33 0.90 9.59
C ASP A 343 -4.89 0.99 9.06
N ARG A 344 -4.24 -0.17 8.88
CA ARG A 344 -2.85 -0.21 8.38
C ARG A 344 -2.68 0.44 7.01
N LEU A 345 -3.70 0.37 6.17
CA LEU A 345 -3.68 0.91 4.80
C LEU A 345 -3.84 2.43 4.75
N ALA A 346 -4.21 3.09 5.85
CA ALA A 346 -4.43 4.54 5.91
C ALA A 346 -3.20 5.35 5.48
N THR A 347 -1.99 4.85 5.75
CA THR A 347 -0.72 5.47 5.33
C THR A 347 -0.60 5.63 3.82
N LEU A 348 -1.24 4.75 3.02
CA LEU A 348 -1.22 4.83 1.56
C LEU A 348 -1.88 6.11 1.04
N ALA A 349 -3.00 6.50 1.65
CA ALA A 349 -3.68 7.73 1.29
C ALA A 349 -2.92 8.98 1.77
N TYR A 350 -2.31 8.92 2.95
CA TYR A 350 -1.44 9.99 3.43
C TYR A 350 -0.27 10.22 2.48
N ASP A 351 0.49 9.16 2.15
CA ASP A 351 1.65 9.24 1.26
C ASP A 351 1.24 9.68 -0.17
N GLY A 352 0.09 9.20 -0.67
CA GLY A 352 -0.44 9.59 -1.98
C GLY A 352 -0.79 11.07 -2.06
N VAL A 353 -1.46 11.63 -1.03
CA VAL A 353 -1.78 13.07 -0.95
C VAL A 353 -0.51 13.90 -0.77
N ALA A 354 0.43 13.46 0.09
CA ALA A 354 1.71 14.12 0.28
C ALA A 354 2.51 14.21 -1.04
N LEU A 355 2.63 13.09 -1.77
CA LEU A 355 3.24 13.04 -3.09
C LEU A 355 2.58 14.04 -4.06
N ALA A 356 1.25 13.98 -4.17
CA ALA A 356 0.50 14.83 -5.08
C ALA A 356 0.65 16.33 -4.72
N ALA A 357 0.62 16.66 -3.43
CA ALA A 357 0.76 18.04 -2.94
C ALA A 357 2.17 18.60 -3.20
N VAL A 358 3.22 17.81 -2.91
CA VAL A 358 4.62 18.20 -3.16
C VAL A 358 4.86 18.46 -4.65
N LEU A 359 4.41 17.57 -5.53
CA LEU A 359 4.56 17.76 -6.98
C LEU A 359 3.78 18.96 -7.50
N ALA A 360 2.55 19.18 -7.00
CA ALA A 360 1.75 20.36 -7.35
C ALA A 360 2.43 21.66 -6.92
N GLN A 361 3.02 21.71 -5.74
CA GLN A 361 3.71 22.88 -5.20
C GLN A 361 5.03 23.16 -5.93
N THR A 362 5.83 22.11 -6.20
CA THR A 362 7.16 22.26 -6.80
C THR A 362 7.10 22.64 -8.26
N ILE A 363 6.16 22.07 -9.03
CA ILE A 363 6.05 22.25 -10.49
C ILE A 363 5.06 23.36 -10.84
N GLY A 364 4.10 23.61 -9.95
CA GLY A 364 3.07 24.61 -10.11
C GLY A 364 1.94 24.21 -11.06
N PRO A 365 0.82 24.95 -11.02
CA PRO A 365 -0.40 24.61 -11.77
C PRO A 365 -0.25 24.78 -13.29
N ALA A 366 0.58 25.70 -13.75
CA ALA A 366 0.84 25.92 -15.19
C ALA A 366 1.68 24.80 -15.82
N GLY A 367 2.36 23.99 -14.98
CA GLY A 367 3.15 22.83 -15.41
C GLY A 367 2.33 21.54 -15.50
N THR A 368 3.05 20.44 -15.68
CA THR A 368 2.49 19.07 -15.68
C THR A 368 2.99 18.29 -14.46
N PRO A 369 2.50 18.59 -13.23
CA PRO A 369 3.06 18.03 -12.00
C PRO A 369 3.03 16.50 -11.99
N TYR A 370 2.03 15.89 -12.60
CA TYR A 370 1.87 14.43 -12.64
C TYR A 370 2.28 13.80 -13.97
N ALA A 371 3.15 14.47 -14.75
CA ALA A 371 3.79 13.84 -15.90
C ALA A 371 4.65 12.65 -15.43
N THR A 372 4.76 11.63 -16.28
CA THR A 372 5.53 10.39 -16.01
C THR A 372 6.93 10.69 -15.47
N ALA A 373 7.66 11.65 -16.06
CA ALA A 373 9.00 12.02 -15.63
C ALA A 373 9.09 12.53 -14.18
N ASN A 374 8.02 13.15 -13.66
CA ASN A 374 7.97 13.64 -12.29
C ASN A 374 7.53 12.55 -11.31
N LEU A 375 6.57 11.71 -11.74
CA LEU A 375 6.09 10.58 -10.95
C LEU A 375 7.15 9.49 -10.82
N GLU A 376 7.86 9.18 -11.91
CA GLU A 376 8.90 8.15 -11.98
C GLU A 376 10.30 8.70 -11.64
N ASN A 377 10.36 9.70 -10.74
CA ASN A 377 11.64 10.23 -10.26
C ASN A 377 12.51 9.07 -9.72
N PRO A 378 13.74 8.86 -10.26
CA PRO A 378 14.62 7.78 -9.84
C PRO A 378 15.03 7.87 -8.37
N ASP A 379 15.14 9.08 -7.81
CA ASP A 379 15.48 9.29 -6.40
C ASP A 379 14.32 8.91 -5.47
N GLY A 380 13.10 8.83 -6.01
CA GLY A 380 11.89 8.50 -5.27
C GLY A 380 11.41 9.61 -4.34
N PHE A 381 10.60 9.21 -3.38
CA PHE A 381 9.92 10.08 -2.43
C PHE A 381 10.04 9.48 -1.02
N ALA A 382 10.00 10.34 0.00
CA ALA A 382 9.92 9.92 1.39
C ALA A 382 8.48 9.98 1.89
N GLY A 383 8.01 8.90 2.46
CA GLY A 383 6.67 8.77 3.03
C GLY A 383 6.67 8.29 4.47
N VAL A 384 5.49 8.09 5.02
CA VAL A 384 5.28 7.50 6.35
C VAL A 384 5.80 6.06 6.39
N ASP A 385 5.61 5.31 5.29
CA ASP A 385 6.09 3.95 5.15
C ASP A 385 7.51 3.86 4.54
N GLY A 386 8.36 4.86 4.79
CA GLY A 386 9.73 4.91 4.29
C GLY A 386 9.84 5.49 2.90
N ILE A 387 10.99 5.25 2.25
CA ILE A 387 11.19 5.70 0.88
C ILE A 387 10.42 4.82 -0.10
N PHE A 388 9.92 5.45 -1.18
CA PHE A 388 9.29 4.73 -2.28
C PHE A 388 9.54 5.45 -3.60
N ARG A 389 9.52 4.70 -4.70
CA ARG A 389 9.56 5.27 -6.07
C ARG A 389 8.62 4.51 -6.99
N LEU A 390 8.06 5.25 -7.95
CA LEU A 390 7.19 4.70 -8.97
C LEU A 390 8.06 4.26 -10.16
N ARG A 391 7.81 3.06 -10.66
CA ARG A 391 8.53 2.47 -11.80
C ARG A 391 7.71 2.57 -13.07
N ALA A 392 8.35 2.59 -14.22
CA ALA A 392 7.70 2.55 -15.54
C ALA A 392 6.82 1.30 -15.74
N SER A 393 7.10 0.22 -15.00
CA SER A 393 6.23 -0.97 -14.95
C SER A 393 4.86 -0.69 -14.29
N GLY A 394 4.72 0.42 -13.56
CA GLY A 394 3.57 0.72 -12.70
C GLY A 394 3.70 0.12 -11.29
N GLU A 395 4.77 -0.58 -10.98
CA GLU A 395 5.05 -1.03 -9.61
C GLU A 395 5.61 0.12 -8.78
N VAL A 396 5.26 0.16 -7.50
CA VAL A 396 5.87 1.08 -6.53
C VAL A 396 6.88 0.30 -5.70
N GLU A 397 8.15 0.58 -5.94
CA GLU A 397 9.26 0.03 -5.15
C GLU A 397 9.35 0.75 -3.82
N ARG A 398 9.46 0.00 -2.72
CA ARG A 398 9.57 0.53 -1.35
C ARG A 398 10.84 0.07 -0.67
N GLY A 399 11.40 0.95 0.15
CA GLY A 399 12.43 0.55 1.11
C GLY A 399 11.80 -0.25 2.24
N LEU A 400 12.18 -1.53 2.38
CA LEU A 400 11.63 -2.43 3.40
C LEU A 400 12.70 -2.80 4.42
N SER A 401 12.35 -2.73 5.71
CA SER A 401 13.10 -3.32 6.81
C SER A 401 12.82 -4.81 6.92
N VAL A 402 13.73 -5.57 7.53
CA VAL A 402 13.42 -6.90 8.05
C VAL A 402 13.21 -6.81 9.55
N LEU A 403 12.12 -7.39 10.01
CA LEU A 403 11.71 -7.42 11.41
C LEU A 403 11.71 -8.86 11.92
N GLU A 404 11.94 -8.98 13.23
CA GLU A 404 11.86 -10.24 13.97
C GLU A 404 10.73 -10.14 15.00
N ILE A 405 9.90 -11.17 15.10
CA ILE A 405 8.83 -11.26 16.10
C ILE A 405 9.46 -11.48 17.48
N GLY A 406 9.29 -10.51 18.37
CA GLY A 406 9.67 -10.57 19.77
C GLY A 406 8.46 -10.62 20.69
N ARG A 407 8.66 -10.94 21.98
CA ARG A 407 7.60 -11.00 23.01
C ARG A 407 6.86 -9.67 23.19
N ASP A 408 7.58 -8.57 23.06
CA ASP A 408 7.05 -7.21 23.22
C ASP A 408 6.63 -6.57 21.87
N GLY A 409 6.53 -7.39 20.83
CA GLY A 409 6.22 -6.99 19.45
C GLY A 409 7.43 -7.04 18.52
N PRO A 410 7.22 -6.78 17.22
CA PRO A 410 8.26 -6.86 16.20
C PRO A 410 9.41 -5.88 16.43
N ARG A 411 10.63 -6.34 16.23
CA ARG A 411 11.89 -5.59 16.35
C ARG A 411 12.60 -5.55 15.00
N GLU A 412 13.05 -4.37 14.57
CA GLU A 412 13.85 -4.23 13.36
C GLU A 412 15.24 -4.85 13.56
N ILE A 413 15.63 -5.75 12.65
CA ILE A 413 16.91 -6.47 12.67
C ILE A 413 17.77 -6.17 11.44
N ASP A 414 17.18 -5.62 10.36
CA ASP A 414 17.88 -5.13 9.18
C ASP A 414 17.11 -3.90 8.64
N PRO A 415 17.69 -2.70 8.73
CA PRO A 415 16.96 -1.47 8.42
C PRO A 415 16.63 -1.36 6.92
N ALA A 416 15.58 -0.59 6.63
CA ALA A 416 15.26 -0.21 5.26
C ALA A 416 16.36 0.69 4.67
N PRO A 417 16.59 0.63 3.35
CA PRO A 417 17.47 1.59 2.68
C PRO A 417 16.90 3.01 2.83
N THR A 418 17.81 4.00 2.89
CA THR A 418 17.47 5.43 2.97
C THR A 418 17.55 6.12 1.60
N SER A 419 18.05 5.44 0.57
CA SER A 419 18.08 5.89 -0.81
C SER A 419 17.96 4.69 -1.76
N PHE A 420 17.57 4.98 -3.01
CA PHE A 420 17.52 3.98 -4.09
C PHE A 420 18.80 3.96 -4.95
N ASP A 421 19.78 4.76 -4.61
CA ASP A 421 21.08 4.72 -5.28
C ASP A 421 21.76 3.36 -5.04
N PRO A 422 22.30 2.72 -6.07
CA PRO A 422 23.17 1.58 -5.82
C PRO A 422 24.35 2.06 -4.96
N PRO A 423 24.80 1.26 -3.96
CA PRO A 423 25.98 1.61 -3.21
C PRO A 423 27.12 1.79 -4.21
N LEU A 424 27.85 2.90 -4.12
CA LEU A 424 29.06 3.12 -4.90
C LEU A 424 29.98 1.94 -4.62
N THR A 425 30.07 1.03 -5.59
CA THR A 425 31.04 -0.07 -5.54
C THR A 425 32.41 0.55 -5.64
N ASN A 426 33.10 0.61 -4.51
CA ASN A 426 34.56 0.93 -4.46
C ASN A 426 35.37 -0.24 -4.99
#